data_3f0f66c6c7528e69399662cc79ae4b32
#
_entry.id   3f0f66c6c7528e69399662cc79ae4b32
#
_cell.length_a   1.000
_cell.length_b   1.000
_cell.length_c   1.000
_cell.angle_alpha   90.00
_cell.angle_beta   90.00
_cell.angle_gamma   90.00
#
_symmetry.space_group_name_H-M   'P 1'
#
loop_
_entity.id
_entity.type
_entity.pdbx_description
1 polymer ?
#
loop_
_entity_poly.entity_id
_entity_poly.type
_entity_poly.pdbx_seq_one_letter_code
_entity_poly.pdbx_strand_id
1 'polypeptide(L)'
;MESVAENDEELIEIFLETGELSEEQLKKGIREGVLKHGLVPVVCGSAFKNKGVQLVLDAVVDYLPAPVDVKPIQGVLPSGKEDVRPSDDNAPFSALAFKVMSDPYGKLTFVRM
;
A
#
# COMPACT_ATOMS: atom_id res chain seq x y z
N MET A 1 -4.40 19.56 -5.44
CA MET A 1 -5.54 19.03 -6.22
C MET A 1 -5.11 18.67 -7.64
N GLU A 2 -4.51 19.58 -8.39
CA GLU A 2 -4.05 19.35 -9.77
C GLU A 2 -3.24 18.07 -9.94
N SER A 3 -2.16 17.89 -9.17
CA SER A 3 -1.32 16.67 -9.22
C SER A 3 -2.06 15.38 -8.86
N VAL A 4 -3.21 15.46 -8.20
CA VAL A 4 -4.06 14.30 -7.90
C VAL A 4 -4.98 14.04 -9.08
N ALA A 5 -5.57 15.10 -9.65
CA ALA A 5 -6.44 15.01 -10.81
C ALA A 5 -5.71 14.40 -12.03
N GLU A 6 -4.44 14.73 -12.24
CA GLU A 6 -3.62 14.21 -13.36
C GLU A 6 -3.47 12.67 -13.37
N ASN A 7 -3.79 11.98 -12.28
CA ASN A 7 -3.68 10.52 -12.20
C ASN A 7 -4.94 9.76 -12.64
N ASP A 8 -6.05 10.45 -12.88
CA ASP A 8 -7.35 9.88 -13.24
C ASP A 8 -8.05 10.79 -14.26
N GLU A 9 -8.43 10.23 -15.43
CA GLU A 9 -9.05 10.99 -16.51
C GLU A 9 -10.40 11.61 -16.10
N GLU A 10 -11.18 10.92 -15.26
CA GLU A 10 -12.46 11.42 -14.74
C GLU A 10 -12.23 12.61 -13.78
N LEU A 11 -11.22 12.51 -12.90
CA LEU A 11 -10.92 13.57 -11.95
C LEU A 11 -10.36 14.82 -12.61
N ILE A 12 -9.59 14.69 -13.69
CA ILE A 12 -9.07 15.84 -14.41
C ILE A 12 -10.18 16.60 -15.14
N GLU A 13 -11.16 15.88 -15.72
CA GLU A 13 -12.32 16.52 -16.34
C GLU A 13 -13.13 17.33 -15.31
N ILE A 14 -13.45 16.72 -14.16
CA ILE A 14 -14.18 17.39 -13.09
C ILE A 14 -13.42 18.63 -12.59
N PHE A 15 -12.10 18.48 -12.41
CA PHE A 15 -11.26 19.59 -11.94
C PHE A 15 -11.17 20.75 -12.94
N LEU A 16 -11.13 20.44 -14.24
CA LEU A 16 -11.13 21.46 -15.29
C LEU A 16 -12.46 22.20 -15.40
N GLU A 17 -13.59 21.52 -15.14
CA GLU A 17 -14.92 22.11 -15.20
C GLU A 17 -15.26 22.94 -13.95
N THR A 18 -14.93 22.43 -12.76
CA THR A 18 -15.37 22.99 -11.49
C THR A 18 -14.28 23.78 -10.75
N GLY A 19 -13.01 23.51 -11.04
CA GLY A 19 -11.85 24.06 -10.34
C GLY A 19 -11.59 23.41 -8.96
N GLU A 20 -12.45 22.50 -8.51
CA GLU A 20 -12.39 21.88 -7.19
C GLU A 20 -12.69 20.37 -7.27
N LEU A 21 -12.19 19.62 -6.30
CA LEU A 21 -12.51 18.21 -6.08
C LEU A 21 -13.14 18.05 -4.69
N SER A 22 -14.14 17.20 -4.58
CA SER A 22 -14.69 16.81 -3.27
C SER A 22 -13.67 16.01 -2.45
N GLU A 23 -13.88 15.93 -1.14
CA GLU A 23 -12.99 15.15 -0.24
C GLU A 23 -12.90 13.67 -0.67
N GLU A 24 -14.02 13.08 -1.07
CA GLU A 24 -14.06 11.69 -1.53
C GLU A 24 -13.29 11.48 -2.83
N GLN A 25 -13.47 12.38 -3.79
CA GLN A 25 -12.74 12.37 -5.05
C GLN A 25 -11.23 12.56 -4.83
N LEU A 26 -10.87 13.47 -3.93
CA LEU A 26 -9.47 13.70 -3.57
C LEU A 26 -8.84 12.46 -2.92
N LYS A 27 -9.54 11.80 -1.98
CA LYS A 27 -9.07 10.55 -1.35
C LYS A 27 -8.91 9.45 -2.38
N LYS A 28 -9.88 9.26 -3.27
CA LYS A 28 -9.81 8.28 -4.37
C LYS A 28 -8.59 8.54 -5.24
N GLY A 29 -8.41 9.77 -5.72
CA GLY A 29 -7.31 10.13 -6.59
C GLY A 29 -5.93 9.99 -5.94
N ILE A 30 -5.79 10.32 -4.64
CA ILE A 30 -4.55 10.09 -3.89
C ILE A 30 -4.25 8.59 -3.82
N ARG A 31 -5.24 7.76 -3.47
CA ARG A 31 -5.06 6.30 -3.41
C ARG A 31 -4.63 5.72 -4.75
N GLU A 32 -5.29 6.09 -5.83
CA GLU A 32 -4.92 5.63 -7.17
C GLU A 32 -3.51 6.07 -7.57
N GLY A 33 -3.17 7.32 -7.27
CA GLY A 33 -1.82 7.82 -7.50
C GLY A 33 -0.75 7.06 -6.72
N VAL A 34 -1.04 6.66 -5.48
CA VAL A 34 -0.15 5.82 -4.66
C VAL A 34 -0.02 4.41 -5.25
N LEU A 35 -1.12 3.79 -5.64
CA LEU A 35 -1.13 2.44 -6.24
C LEU A 35 -0.38 2.39 -7.58
N LYS A 36 -0.43 3.46 -8.36
CA LYS A 36 0.31 3.63 -9.62
C LYS A 36 1.78 4.06 -9.41
N HIS A 37 2.23 4.22 -8.15
CA HIS A 37 3.55 4.76 -7.78
C HIS A 37 3.83 6.17 -8.33
N GLY A 38 2.79 6.94 -8.62
CA GLY A 38 2.88 8.32 -9.09
C GLY A 38 2.90 9.37 -7.97
N LEU A 39 2.35 9.03 -6.81
CA LEU A 39 2.25 9.92 -5.66
C LEU A 39 2.80 9.28 -4.38
N VAL A 40 3.38 10.11 -3.53
CA VAL A 40 3.77 9.76 -2.17
C VAL A 40 3.12 10.79 -1.23
N PRO A 41 2.05 10.42 -0.50
CA PRO A 41 1.41 11.33 0.45
C PRO A 41 2.35 11.61 1.62
N VAL A 42 2.52 12.87 1.96
CA VAL A 42 3.34 13.33 3.07
C VAL A 42 2.45 14.00 4.10
N VAL A 43 2.49 13.51 5.32
CA VAL A 43 1.73 14.05 6.46
C VAL A 43 2.66 14.51 7.57
N CYS A 44 2.25 15.50 8.34
CA CYS A 44 3.01 16.01 9.46
C CYS A 44 2.29 15.78 10.79
N GLY A 45 3.09 15.52 11.81
CA GLY A 45 2.58 15.31 13.15
C GLY A 45 3.71 15.38 14.19
N SER A 46 3.34 15.21 15.44
CA SER A 46 4.29 15.10 16.55
C SER A 46 3.89 13.92 17.43
N ALA A 47 4.48 12.76 17.18
CA ALA A 47 4.19 11.52 17.92
C ALA A 47 4.46 11.70 19.44
N PHE A 48 5.54 12.37 19.80
CA PHE A 48 5.89 12.64 21.19
C PHE A 48 4.82 13.48 21.93
N LYS A 49 4.15 14.38 21.21
CA LYS A 49 3.05 15.21 21.74
C LYS A 49 1.66 14.60 21.47
N ASN A 50 1.60 13.39 20.92
CA ASN A 50 0.37 12.72 20.51
C ASN A 50 -0.51 13.61 19.58
N LYS A 51 0.13 14.32 18.64
CA LYS A 51 -0.53 15.16 17.65
C LYS A 51 -0.49 14.53 16.27
N GLY A 52 -1.65 14.33 15.66
CA GLY A 52 -1.77 13.79 14.30
C GLY A 52 -1.55 12.28 14.17
N VAL A 53 -1.41 11.53 15.27
CA VAL A 53 -1.14 10.08 15.22
C VAL A 53 -2.30 9.33 14.61
N GLN A 54 -3.54 9.63 15.00
CA GLN A 54 -4.75 9.02 14.44
C GLN A 54 -4.86 9.30 12.94
N LEU A 55 -4.62 10.55 12.53
CA LEU A 55 -4.66 10.93 11.10
C LEU A 55 -3.60 10.19 10.26
N VAL A 56 -2.44 9.86 10.84
CA VAL A 56 -1.44 9.01 10.17
C VAL A 56 -1.97 7.59 10.00
N LEU A 57 -2.62 7.04 11.02
CA LEU A 57 -3.22 5.70 10.93
C LEU A 57 -4.35 5.66 9.90
N ASP A 58 -5.20 6.68 9.88
CA ASP A 58 -6.25 6.84 8.86
C ASP A 58 -5.63 6.92 7.45
N ALA A 59 -4.58 7.71 7.27
CA ALA A 59 -3.87 7.81 6.00
C ALA A 59 -3.22 6.47 5.56
N VAL A 60 -2.75 5.64 6.50
CA VAL A 60 -2.27 4.29 6.21
C VAL A 60 -3.40 3.42 5.64
N VAL A 61 -4.58 3.47 6.27
CA VAL A 61 -5.76 2.70 5.81
C VAL A 61 -6.28 3.22 4.47
N ASP A 62 -6.35 4.54 4.32
CA ASP A 62 -6.92 5.17 3.13
C ASP A 62 -6.02 5.05 1.90
N TYR A 63 -4.70 5.15 2.05
CA TYR A 63 -3.79 5.35 0.92
C TYR A 63 -2.79 4.23 0.66
N LEU A 64 -2.40 3.43 1.65
CA LEU A 64 -1.43 2.36 1.40
C LEU A 64 -2.08 1.15 0.70
N PRO A 65 -1.33 0.48 -0.21
CA PRO A 65 -1.83 -0.70 -0.88
C PRO A 65 -2.06 -1.85 0.11
N ALA A 66 -3.21 -2.50 0.00
CA ALA A 66 -3.46 -3.78 0.65
C ALA A 66 -2.77 -4.93 -0.13
N PRO A 67 -2.56 -6.09 0.48
CA PRO A 67 -1.98 -7.25 -0.23
C PRO A 67 -2.73 -7.64 -1.50
N VAL A 68 -4.03 -7.38 -1.57
CA VAL A 68 -4.88 -7.64 -2.76
C VAL A 68 -4.73 -6.59 -3.87
N ASP A 69 -4.20 -5.41 -3.55
CA ASP A 69 -3.97 -4.33 -4.51
C ASP A 69 -2.65 -4.51 -5.28
N VAL A 70 -1.76 -5.38 -4.78
CA VAL A 70 -0.45 -5.62 -5.39
C VAL A 70 -0.46 -6.86 -6.27
N LYS A 71 0.44 -6.90 -7.25
CA LYS A 71 0.56 -8.06 -8.15
C LYS A 71 0.94 -9.31 -7.36
N PRO A 72 0.41 -10.49 -7.75
CA PRO A 72 0.83 -11.77 -7.18
C PRO A 72 2.34 -11.97 -7.23
N ILE A 73 2.88 -12.63 -6.22
CA ILE A 73 4.31 -12.93 -6.16
C ILE A 73 4.64 -14.04 -7.15
N GLN A 74 5.61 -13.80 -8.01
CA GLN A 74 6.14 -14.79 -8.93
C GLN A 74 7.40 -15.44 -8.33
N GLY A 75 7.51 -16.73 -8.48
CA GLY A 75 8.64 -17.50 -7.99
C GLY A 75 8.93 -18.74 -8.84
N VAL A 76 9.97 -19.46 -8.49
CA VAL A 76 10.37 -20.69 -9.18
C VAL A 76 10.36 -21.85 -8.18
N LEU A 77 9.68 -22.90 -8.51
CA LEU A 77 9.67 -24.15 -7.74
C LEU A 77 11.03 -24.84 -7.80
N PRO A 78 11.37 -25.73 -6.84
CA PRO A 78 12.58 -26.52 -6.89
C PRO A 78 12.73 -27.36 -8.18
N SER A 79 11.61 -27.62 -8.87
CA SER A 79 11.56 -28.30 -10.15
C SER A 79 11.97 -27.43 -11.34
N GLY A 80 12.25 -26.12 -11.13
CA GLY A 80 12.52 -25.16 -12.18
C GLY A 80 11.29 -24.58 -12.89
N LYS A 81 10.08 -24.98 -12.47
CA LYS A 81 8.83 -24.48 -13.03
C LYS A 81 8.45 -23.15 -12.37
N GLU A 82 8.04 -22.18 -13.15
CA GLU A 82 7.46 -20.94 -12.64
C GLU A 82 6.14 -21.20 -11.91
N ASP A 83 5.91 -20.48 -10.82
CA ASP A 83 4.71 -20.54 -10.01
C ASP A 83 4.35 -19.14 -9.50
N VAL A 84 3.06 -18.93 -9.24
CA VAL A 84 2.50 -17.64 -8.83
C VAL A 84 1.70 -17.83 -7.55
N ARG A 85 1.89 -16.92 -6.59
CA ARG A 85 1.14 -16.92 -5.33
C ARG A 85 0.33 -15.63 -5.23
N PRO A 86 -0.99 -15.70 -5.40
CA PRO A 86 -1.89 -14.57 -5.14
C PRO A 86 -2.09 -14.38 -3.63
N SER A 87 -2.48 -13.17 -3.23
CA SER A 87 -2.98 -12.87 -1.89
C SER A 87 -4.45 -13.30 -1.78
N ASP A 88 -4.66 -14.59 -1.54
CA ASP A 88 -5.99 -15.22 -1.44
C ASP A 88 -5.98 -16.22 -0.26
N ASP A 89 -6.94 -16.08 0.65
CA ASP A 89 -7.08 -16.92 1.83
C ASP A 89 -7.32 -18.40 1.50
N ASN A 90 -7.83 -18.68 0.30
CA ASN A 90 -8.07 -20.04 -0.19
C ASN A 90 -6.87 -20.62 -0.97
N ALA A 91 -5.85 -19.82 -1.25
CA ALA A 91 -4.66 -20.29 -1.93
C ALA A 91 -3.77 -21.14 -1.00
N PRO A 92 -2.91 -22.02 -1.55
CA PRO A 92 -1.93 -22.74 -0.75
C PRO A 92 -1.06 -21.79 0.06
N PHE A 93 -0.84 -22.12 1.33
CA PHE A 93 -0.01 -21.29 2.21
C PHE A 93 1.36 -21.00 1.61
N SER A 94 1.75 -19.75 1.65
CA SER A 94 3.08 -19.30 1.25
C SER A 94 3.53 -18.14 2.13
N ALA A 95 4.82 -18.12 2.45
CA ALA A 95 5.39 -17.08 3.29
C ALA A 95 6.87 -16.86 2.96
N LEU A 96 7.35 -15.65 3.21
CA LEU A 96 8.75 -15.28 3.06
C LEU A 96 9.42 -15.19 4.43
N ALA A 97 10.39 -16.07 4.68
CA ALA A 97 11.28 -15.92 5.82
C ALA A 97 12.35 -14.86 5.47
N PHE A 98 12.23 -13.66 6.04
CA PHE A 98 13.06 -12.52 5.63
C PHE A 98 14.12 -12.10 6.67
N LYS A 99 14.02 -12.59 7.89
CA LYS A 99 14.98 -12.26 8.95
C LYS A 99 15.12 -13.38 9.97
N VAL A 100 16.35 -13.67 10.35
CA VAL A 100 16.67 -14.56 11.47
C VAL A 100 17.43 -13.77 12.52
N MET A 101 16.99 -13.84 13.75
CA MET A 101 17.65 -13.28 14.92
C MET A 101 18.03 -14.41 15.88
N SER A 102 19.19 -14.28 16.52
CA SER A 102 19.60 -15.17 17.62
C SER A 102 19.65 -14.37 18.91
N ASP A 103 19.04 -14.90 19.95
CA ASP A 103 19.11 -14.38 21.30
C ASP A 103 19.60 -15.48 22.25
N PRO A 104 19.78 -15.19 23.55
CA PRO A 104 20.18 -16.21 24.54
C PRO A 104 19.20 -17.36 24.70
N TYR A 105 17.97 -17.23 24.24
CA TYR A 105 16.90 -18.21 24.36
C TYR A 105 16.69 -19.04 23.09
N GLY A 106 17.33 -18.67 21.97
CA GLY A 106 17.25 -19.43 20.73
C GLY A 106 17.28 -18.59 19.45
N LYS A 107 16.79 -19.19 18.37
CA LYS A 107 16.69 -18.54 17.05
C LYS A 107 15.23 -18.24 16.75
N LEU A 108 14.97 -16.98 16.39
CA LEU A 108 13.67 -16.49 15.91
C LEU A 108 13.75 -16.24 14.41
N THR A 109 12.83 -16.82 13.67
CA THR A 109 12.67 -16.55 12.23
C THR A 109 11.42 -15.72 12.02
N PHE A 110 11.60 -14.53 11.44
CA PHE A 110 10.50 -13.64 11.08
C PHE A 110 9.99 -14.01 9.70
N VAL A 111 8.69 -14.21 9.60
CA VAL A 111 8.01 -14.61 8.37
C VAL A 111 6.94 -13.57 8.03
N ARG A 112 6.83 -13.23 6.75
CA ARG A 112 5.74 -12.44 6.20
C ARG A 112 4.88 -13.33 5.32
N MET A 113 3.62 -13.44 5.66
CA MET A 113 2.58 -14.11 4.88
C MET A 113 2.03 -13.17 3.81
#